data_e038f8a87fc7d51b9d3757060b006863
#
_entry.id   e038f8a87fc7d51b9d3757060b006863
#
_cell.length_a   1.000
_cell.length_b   1.000
_cell.length_c   1.000
_cell.angle_alpha   90.00
_cell.angle_beta   90.00
_cell.angle_gamma   90.00
#
_symmetry.space_group_name_H-M   'P 1'
#
loop_
_entity.id
_entity.type
_entity.pdbx_description
1 polymer ?
#
loop_
_entity_poly.entity_id
_entity_poly.type
_entity_poly.pdbx_seq_one_letter_code
_entity_poly.pdbx_strand_id
1 'polypeptide(L)'
;MVQFDENEQQKRLSELRDQEEESLVAMLAQNKYQVPFIDLSAQSIDNDAIRLLTEEEARSYDVGPYKLVGKKLSLAVRSPIANGALKAKEVLEAKGFAVTMVMASEKSIKKVWSHYKDLSFATTSRRGGLDVAPDVLADLGQKIKNTSDAIREIELAINQKDAKQHISRILEVML
;
A
#
# COMPACT_ATOMS: atom_id res chain seq x y z
N MET A 1 25.96 17.30 35.40
CA MET A 1 26.29 17.31 33.95
C MET A 1 25.07 16.77 33.24
N VAL A 2 24.25 17.64 32.67
CA VAL A 2 23.02 17.23 31.96
C VAL A 2 23.47 16.72 30.59
N GLN A 3 23.45 15.41 30.37
CA GLN A 3 23.59 14.85 29.03
C GLN A 3 22.33 15.25 28.25
N PHE A 4 22.48 16.26 27.40
CA PHE A 4 21.46 16.60 26.44
C PHE A 4 21.37 15.46 25.44
N ASP A 5 20.22 14.82 25.38
CA ASP A 5 19.97 13.71 24.46
C ASP A 5 19.84 14.31 23.03
N GLU A 6 20.94 14.24 22.29
CA GLU A 6 21.01 14.76 20.90
C GLU A 6 19.92 14.17 20.02
N ASN A 7 19.49 12.94 20.32
CA ASN A 7 18.40 12.28 19.62
C ASN A 7 17.03 12.97 19.84
N GLU A 8 16.74 13.39 21.07
CA GLU A 8 15.51 14.14 21.37
C GLU A 8 15.49 15.51 20.70
N GLN A 9 16.62 16.19 20.67
CA GLN A 9 16.72 17.49 20.00
C GLN A 9 16.56 17.37 18.49
N GLN A 10 17.19 16.38 17.85
CA GLN A 10 17.04 16.10 16.44
C GLN A 10 15.59 15.71 16.07
N LYS A 11 14.92 14.94 16.91
CA LYS A 11 13.52 14.59 16.74
C LYS A 11 12.60 15.80 16.79
N ARG A 12 12.78 16.66 17.79
CA ARG A 12 12.00 17.93 17.91
C ARG A 12 12.23 18.88 16.74
N LEU A 13 13.48 19.00 16.27
CA LEU A 13 13.79 19.80 15.08
C LEU A 13 13.15 19.25 13.80
N SER A 14 13.12 17.91 13.65
CA SER A 14 12.42 17.25 12.55
C SER A 14 10.92 17.51 12.60
N GLU A 15 10.30 17.40 13.79
CA GLU A 15 8.87 17.63 13.97
C GLU A 15 8.48 19.10 13.67
N LEU A 16 9.32 20.06 14.08
CA LEU A 16 9.09 21.49 13.78
C LEU A 16 9.19 21.76 12.27
N ARG A 17 10.19 21.21 11.60
CA ARG A 17 10.32 21.34 10.13
C ARG A 17 9.14 20.75 9.39
N ASP A 18 8.65 19.59 9.82
CA ASP A 18 7.48 18.94 9.24
C ASP A 18 6.23 19.84 9.40
N GLN A 19 6.04 20.47 10.56
CA GLN A 19 4.93 21.40 10.82
C GLN A 19 5.03 22.69 9.99
N GLU A 20 6.23 23.24 9.85
CA GLU A 20 6.47 24.40 8.99
C GLU A 20 6.19 24.06 7.51
N GLU A 21 6.66 22.91 7.03
CA GLU A 21 6.38 22.43 5.66
C GLU A 21 4.88 22.27 5.42
N GLU A 22 4.15 21.63 6.34
CA GLU A 22 2.70 21.44 6.23
C GLU A 22 1.96 22.79 6.15
N SER A 23 2.35 23.76 6.99
CA SER A 23 1.78 25.09 6.97
C SER A 23 2.03 25.83 5.67
N LEU A 24 3.25 25.76 5.14
CA LEU A 24 3.61 26.36 3.86
C LEU A 24 2.87 25.71 2.68
N VAL A 25 2.78 24.37 2.66
CA VAL A 25 2.05 23.63 1.61
C VAL A 25 0.57 23.97 1.67
N ALA A 26 -0.04 24.10 2.86
CA ALA A 26 -1.42 24.48 3.02
C ALA A 26 -1.70 25.91 2.49
N MET A 27 -0.79 26.87 2.80
CA MET A 27 -0.89 28.23 2.26
C MET A 27 -0.75 28.28 0.74
N LEU A 28 0.18 27.52 0.16
CA LEU A 28 0.37 27.43 -1.28
C LEU A 28 -0.83 26.80 -1.97
N ALA A 29 -1.42 25.76 -1.36
CA ALA A 29 -2.60 25.10 -1.87
C ALA A 29 -3.77 26.07 -2.03
N GLN A 30 -4.04 26.88 -1.02
CA GLN A 30 -5.14 27.85 -1.05
C GLN A 30 -4.84 29.08 -1.91
N ASN A 31 -3.68 29.73 -1.69
CA ASN A 31 -3.41 31.03 -2.28
C ASN A 31 -2.93 30.97 -3.72
N LYS A 32 -2.16 29.93 -4.09
CA LYS A 32 -1.53 29.86 -5.41
C LYS A 32 -2.24 28.91 -6.33
N TYR A 33 -2.63 27.73 -5.85
CA TYR A 33 -3.11 26.65 -6.70
C TYR A 33 -4.63 26.45 -6.62
N GLN A 34 -5.30 27.01 -5.62
CA GLN A 34 -6.74 26.87 -5.37
C GLN A 34 -7.20 25.40 -5.34
N VAL A 35 -6.37 24.52 -4.79
CA VAL A 35 -6.67 23.12 -4.57
C VAL A 35 -6.71 22.83 -3.06
N PRO A 36 -7.51 21.87 -2.61
CA PRO A 36 -7.54 21.54 -1.19
C PRO A 36 -6.21 20.97 -0.72
N PHE A 37 -5.85 21.30 0.53
CA PHE A 37 -4.73 20.66 1.24
C PHE A 37 -5.26 19.52 2.10
N ILE A 38 -4.48 18.44 2.23
CA ILE A 38 -4.77 17.33 3.12
C ILE A 38 -3.52 16.88 3.88
N ASP A 39 -3.69 16.66 5.16
CA ASP A 39 -2.73 15.93 5.98
C ASP A 39 -3.13 14.46 6.04
N LEU A 40 -2.30 13.60 5.49
CA LEU A 40 -2.52 12.16 5.47
C LEU A 40 -1.95 11.44 6.70
N SER A 41 -1.30 12.17 7.64
CA SER A 41 -0.76 11.55 8.85
C SER A 41 -1.85 10.95 9.73
N ALA A 42 -3.03 11.57 9.77
CA ALA A 42 -4.20 11.12 10.52
C ALA A 42 -5.28 10.43 9.66
N GLN A 43 -5.13 10.40 8.33
CA GLN A 43 -6.10 9.81 7.42
C GLN A 43 -5.83 8.33 7.16
N SER A 44 -6.91 7.58 6.97
CA SER A 44 -6.83 6.20 6.47
C SER A 44 -6.53 6.22 4.96
N ILE A 45 -5.63 5.36 4.55
CA ILE A 45 -5.24 5.20 3.14
C ILE A 45 -5.95 3.96 2.60
N ASP A 46 -6.61 4.14 1.45
CA ASP A 46 -7.36 3.07 0.82
C ASP A 46 -6.43 2.22 -0.07
N ASN A 47 -6.36 0.94 0.25
CA ASN A 47 -5.54 -0.02 -0.49
C ASN A 47 -5.95 -0.15 -1.97
N ASP A 48 -7.24 0.01 -2.28
CA ASP A 48 -7.72 -0.08 -3.65
C ASP A 48 -7.29 1.16 -4.47
N ALA A 49 -7.15 2.32 -3.82
CA ALA A 49 -6.59 3.50 -4.45
C ALA A 49 -5.10 3.31 -4.79
N ILE A 50 -4.31 2.80 -3.85
CA ILE A 50 -2.87 2.59 -4.04
C ILE A 50 -2.58 1.61 -5.18
N ARG A 51 -3.41 0.58 -5.36
CA ARG A 51 -3.25 -0.44 -6.41
C ARG A 51 -3.39 0.08 -7.85
N LEU A 52 -3.91 1.29 -8.04
CA LEU A 52 -4.10 1.87 -9.36
C LEU A 52 -2.80 2.32 -10.01
N LEU A 53 -1.78 2.61 -9.21
CA LEU A 53 -0.41 2.90 -9.64
C LEU A 53 0.56 1.91 -8.99
N THR A 54 1.65 1.60 -9.67
CA THR A 54 2.76 0.86 -9.06
C THR A 54 3.56 1.78 -8.14
N GLU A 55 4.32 1.21 -7.19
CA GLU A 55 5.18 2.00 -6.30
C GLU A 55 6.19 2.84 -7.09
N GLU A 56 6.76 2.26 -8.17
CA GLU A 56 7.71 2.94 -9.04
C GLU A 56 7.09 4.14 -9.76
N GLU A 57 5.89 3.96 -10.30
CA GLU A 57 5.13 5.05 -10.94
C GLU A 57 4.77 6.16 -9.93
N ALA A 58 4.26 5.78 -8.74
CA ALA A 58 3.88 6.74 -7.70
C ALA A 58 5.08 7.57 -7.23
N ARG A 59 6.25 6.95 -7.07
CA ARG A 59 7.50 7.64 -6.71
C ARG A 59 8.05 8.49 -7.85
N SER A 60 8.03 7.98 -9.09
CA SER A 60 8.51 8.71 -10.27
C SER A 60 7.68 9.97 -10.55
N TYR A 61 6.39 9.91 -10.30
CA TYR A 61 5.48 11.03 -10.50
C TYR A 61 5.34 11.94 -9.28
N ASP A 62 5.95 11.57 -8.15
CA ASP A 62 5.85 12.25 -6.85
C ASP A 62 4.41 12.44 -6.40
N VAL A 63 3.62 11.36 -6.46
CA VAL A 63 2.19 11.34 -6.14
C VAL A 63 1.83 10.19 -5.20
N GLY A 64 0.68 10.34 -4.52
CA GLY A 64 0.14 9.30 -3.64
C GLY A 64 -1.37 9.14 -3.83
N PRO A 65 -1.85 8.09 -4.52
CA PRO A 65 -3.26 7.77 -4.52
C PRO A 65 -3.68 7.27 -3.14
N TYR A 66 -4.66 7.93 -2.49
CA TYR A 66 -4.98 7.60 -1.10
C TYR A 66 -6.44 7.24 -0.84
N LYS A 67 -7.37 7.63 -1.71
CA LYS A 67 -8.80 7.36 -1.52
C LYS A 67 -9.50 7.09 -2.85
N LEU A 68 -10.28 6.00 -2.89
CA LEU A 68 -11.08 5.62 -4.05
C LEU A 68 -12.55 5.48 -3.64
N VAL A 69 -13.45 6.22 -4.26
CA VAL A 69 -14.90 6.12 -4.04
C VAL A 69 -15.58 5.89 -5.39
N GLY A 70 -15.93 4.64 -5.68
CA GLY A 70 -16.42 4.26 -7.00
C GLY A 70 -15.38 4.52 -8.09
N LYS A 71 -15.64 5.49 -8.97
CA LYS A 71 -14.70 5.92 -10.02
C LYS A 71 -13.97 7.23 -9.68
N LYS A 72 -14.21 7.82 -8.51
CA LYS A 72 -13.53 9.05 -8.08
C LYS A 72 -12.29 8.70 -7.27
N LEU A 73 -11.14 9.07 -7.80
CA LEU A 73 -9.85 8.88 -7.15
C LEU A 73 -9.32 10.20 -6.61
N SER A 74 -8.95 10.22 -5.34
CA SER A 74 -8.24 11.34 -4.72
C SER A 74 -6.74 11.06 -4.77
N LEU A 75 -6.00 11.96 -5.42
CA LEU A 75 -4.56 11.88 -5.64
C LEU A 75 -3.85 12.98 -4.86
N ALA A 76 -3.02 12.60 -3.90
CA ALA A 76 -2.16 13.52 -3.18
C ALA A 76 -0.92 13.86 -4.02
N VAL A 77 -0.63 15.15 -4.15
CA VAL A 77 0.48 15.68 -4.96
C VAL A 77 1.21 16.77 -4.19
N ARG A 78 2.51 16.93 -4.41
CA ARG A 78 3.27 18.07 -3.86
C ARG A 78 2.98 19.36 -4.62
N SER A 79 2.78 19.25 -5.93
CA SER A 79 2.44 20.38 -6.79
C SER A 79 1.51 19.91 -7.91
N PRO A 80 0.32 20.52 -8.07
CA PRO A 80 -0.64 20.11 -9.09
C PRO A 80 -0.20 20.44 -10.53
N ILE A 81 0.79 21.34 -10.67
CA ILE A 81 1.35 21.72 -11.99
C ILE A 81 2.62 20.94 -12.33
N ALA A 82 3.10 20.06 -11.46
CA ALA A 82 4.26 19.24 -11.76
C ALA A 82 3.97 18.27 -12.91
N ASN A 83 4.93 18.11 -13.82
CA ASN A 83 4.79 17.20 -14.96
C ASN A 83 4.45 15.76 -14.55
N GLY A 84 5.00 15.29 -13.43
CA GLY A 84 4.68 13.98 -12.85
C GLY A 84 3.22 13.87 -12.43
N ALA A 85 2.70 14.86 -11.71
CA ALA A 85 1.30 14.89 -11.26
C ALA A 85 0.32 14.92 -12.44
N LEU A 86 0.63 15.68 -13.49
CA LEU A 86 -0.19 15.75 -14.70
C LEU A 86 -0.19 14.41 -15.45
N LYS A 87 0.98 13.79 -15.64
CA LYS A 87 1.09 12.45 -16.24
C LYS A 87 0.35 11.38 -15.45
N ALA A 88 0.50 11.38 -14.12
CA ALA A 88 -0.23 10.45 -13.26
C ALA A 88 -1.75 10.63 -13.41
N LYS A 89 -2.23 11.88 -13.49
CA LYS A 89 -3.63 12.19 -13.73
C LYS A 89 -4.09 11.62 -15.08
N GLU A 90 -3.37 11.89 -16.16
CA GLU A 90 -3.68 11.39 -17.50
C GLU A 90 -3.76 9.85 -17.55
N VAL A 91 -2.78 9.17 -16.97
CA VAL A 91 -2.75 7.69 -16.88
C VAL A 91 -3.97 7.15 -16.15
N LEU A 92 -4.36 7.77 -15.05
CA LEU A 92 -5.50 7.33 -14.24
C LEU A 92 -6.84 7.66 -14.90
N GLU A 93 -6.95 8.81 -15.58
CA GLU A 93 -8.13 9.17 -16.37
C GLU A 93 -8.30 8.24 -17.59
N ALA A 94 -7.20 7.85 -18.24
CA ALA A 94 -7.22 6.84 -19.30
C ALA A 94 -7.69 5.46 -18.80
N LYS A 95 -7.44 5.13 -17.53
CA LYS A 95 -7.99 3.93 -16.86
C LYS A 95 -9.46 4.08 -16.46
N GLY A 96 -10.11 5.23 -16.74
CA GLY A 96 -11.53 5.50 -16.52
C GLY A 96 -11.88 6.03 -15.13
N PHE A 97 -10.91 6.57 -14.38
CA PHE A 97 -11.11 7.18 -13.07
C PHE A 97 -11.21 8.70 -13.18
N ALA A 98 -12.11 9.31 -12.42
CA ALA A 98 -12.16 10.77 -12.27
C ALA A 98 -11.16 11.17 -11.16
N VAL A 99 -10.08 11.85 -11.53
CA VAL A 99 -8.99 12.20 -10.62
C VAL A 99 -9.17 13.57 -10.02
N THR A 100 -9.24 13.66 -8.71
CA THR A 100 -9.20 14.91 -7.95
C THR A 100 -7.85 15.04 -7.30
N MET A 101 -7.09 16.08 -7.66
CA MET A 101 -5.80 16.36 -7.06
C MET A 101 -5.98 17.18 -5.79
N VAL A 102 -5.24 16.82 -4.75
CA VAL A 102 -5.13 17.55 -3.48
C VAL A 102 -3.67 17.74 -3.14
N MET A 103 -3.31 18.87 -2.54
CA MET A 103 -1.94 19.08 -2.11
C MET A 103 -1.69 18.41 -0.75
N ALA A 104 -0.52 17.82 -0.61
CA ALA A 104 -0.07 17.17 0.62
C ALA A 104 1.42 17.44 0.86
N SER A 105 1.85 17.37 2.12
CA SER A 105 3.26 17.46 2.50
C SER A 105 4.05 16.23 2.01
N GLU A 106 5.37 16.36 1.93
CA GLU A 106 6.25 15.25 1.58
C GLU A 106 6.08 14.06 2.54
N LYS A 107 5.93 14.35 3.84
CA LYS A 107 5.66 13.36 4.88
C LYS A 107 4.38 12.56 4.61
N SER A 108 3.30 13.26 4.23
CA SER A 108 2.03 12.65 3.86
C SER A 108 2.15 11.72 2.65
N ILE A 109 2.87 12.14 1.61
CA ILE A 109 3.10 11.31 0.42
C ILE A 109 3.98 10.08 0.75
N LYS A 110 5.05 10.26 1.54
CA LYS A 110 5.90 9.15 2.02
C LYS A 110 5.10 8.12 2.82
N LYS A 111 4.11 8.57 3.61
CA LYS A 111 3.20 7.67 4.32
C LYS A 111 2.38 6.82 3.34
N VAL A 112 1.86 7.39 2.24
CA VAL A 112 1.19 6.60 1.20
C VAL A 112 2.14 5.57 0.61
N TRP A 113 3.37 5.97 0.30
CA TRP A 113 4.36 5.05 -0.26
C TRP A 113 4.74 3.91 0.70
N SER A 114 4.72 4.14 2.01
CA SER A 114 4.99 3.06 2.98
C SER A 114 3.95 1.94 2.92
N HIS A 115 2.70 2.25 2.54
CA HIS A 115 1.62 1.27 2.42
C HIS A 115 1.77 0.32 1.22
N TYR A 116 2.61 0.65 0.23
CA TYR A 116 2.94 -0.29 -0.85
C TYR A 116 3.62 -1.56 -0.33
N LYS A 117 4.41 -1.47 0.74
CA LYS A 117 5.03 -2.63 1.38
C LYS A 117 3.98 -3.57 1.98
N ASP A 118 2.93 -3.00 2.56
CA ASP A 118 1.84 -3.78 3.16
C ASP A 118 0.95 -4.41 2.07
N LEU A 119 0.87 -3.80 0.89
CA LEU A 119 0.12 -4.35 -0.24
C LEU A 119 0.73 -5.64 -0.80
N SER A 120 2.04 -5.78 -0.81
CA SER A 120 2.71 -6.98 -1.31
C SER A 120 2.33 -8.23 -0.51
N PHE A 121 2.00 -8.07 0.78
CA PHE A 121 1.50 -9.15 1.63
C PHE A 121 -0.02 -9.36 1.51
N ALA A 122 -0.79 -8.31 1.19
CA ALA A 122 -2.25 -8.38 1.07
C ALA A 122 -2.74 -8.89 -0.28
N THR A 123 -1.90 -8.90 -1.33
CA THR A 123 -2.27 -9.42 -2.65
C THR A 123 -2.54 -10.92 -2.61
N THR A 124 -1.92 -11.63 -1.68
CA THR A 124 -2.13 -13.06 -1.46
C THR A 124 -3.46 -13.36 -0.76
N SER A 125 -4.03 -12.39 -0.01
CA SER A 125 -5.23 -12.66 0.82
C SER A 125 -6.57 -12.26 0.19
N ARG A 126 -6.59 -11.37 -0.82
CA ARG A 126 -7.87 -10.80 -1.32
C ARG A 126 -8.48 -11.49 -2.54
N ARG A 127 -7.77 -12.38 -3.21
CA ARG A 127 -8.32 -13.06 -4.40
C ARG A 127 -9.13 -14.32 -4.09
N GLY A 128 -9.19 -14.76 -2.84
CA GLY A 128 -9.87 -16.04 -2.53
C GLY A 128 -9.29 -17.24 -3.34
N GLY A 129 -8.25 -16.97 -4.11
CA GLY A 129 -7.43 -17.93 -4.79
C GLY A 129 -6.21 -18.17 -3.93
N LEU A 130 -6.05 -19.35 -3.42
CA LEU A 130 -4.78 -19.84 -2.95
C LEU A 130 -3.84 -19.83 -4.15
N ASP A 131 -2.83 -18.96 -4.14
CA ASP A 131 -1.68 -19.13 -5.04
C ASP A 131 -0.89 -20.34 -4.53
N VAL A 132 -1.34 -21.49 -4.98
CA VAL A 132 -0.62 -22.74 -4.75
C VAL A 132 0.54 -22.75 -5.75
N ALA A 133 1.76 -22.74 -5.22
CA ALA A 133 2.94 -22.81 -6.07
C ALA A 133 2.87 -24.10 -6.91
N PRO A 134 3.06 -24.03 -8.25
CA PRO A 134 2.93 -25.18 -9.13
C PRO A 134 3.82 -26.37 -8.72
N ASP A 135 4.95 -26.08 -8.07
CA ASP A 135 5.89 -27.08 -7.56
C ASP A 135 5.29 -27.89 -6.40
N VAL A 136 4.49 -27.26 -5.54
CA VAL A 136 3.80 -27.91 -4.40
C VAL A 136 2.67 -28.81 -4.90
N LEU A 137 1.92 -28.37 -5.92
CA LEU A 137 0.90 -29.20 -6.57
C LEU A 137 1.51 -30.42 -7.24
N ALA A 138 2.66 -30.26 -7.91
CA ALA A 138 3.36 -31.39 -8.54
C ALA A 138 3.87 -32.40 -7.51
N ASP A 139 4.40 -31.93 -6.36
CA ASP A 139 4.89 -32.79 -5.27
C ASP A 139 3.75 -33.54 -4.58
N LEU A 140 2.63 -32.88 -4.32
CA LEU A 140 1.42 -33.48 -3.75
C LEU A 140 0.77 -34.48 -4.72
N GLY A 141 0.71 -34.16 -6.00
CA GLY A 141 0.18 -35.10 -7.02
C GLY A 141 0.99 -36.38 -7.17
N GLN A 142 2.31 -36.35 -6.82
CA GLN A 142 3.11 -37.56 -6.76
C GLN A 142 2.91 -38.39 -5.47
N LYS A 143 2.61 -37.71 -4.35
CA LYS A 143 2.44 -38.32 -3.03
C LYS A 143 1.03 -38.87 -2.79
N ILE A 144 0.01 -38.24 -3.37
CA ILE A 144 -1.40 -38.62 -3.16
C ILE A 144 -1.86 -39.48 -4.37
N LYS A 145 -1.91 -40.76 -4.16
CA LYS A 145 -2.43 -41.73 -5.18
C LYS A 145 -3.79 -42.28 -4.81
N ASN A 146 -4.18 -42.17 -3.56
CA ASN A 146 -5.47 -42.66 -3.07
C ASN A 146 -5.95 -41.80 -1.88
N THR A 147 -7.20 -42.03 -1.44
CA THR A 147 -7.84 -41.26 -0.34
C THR A 147 -7.11 -41.43 1.00
N SER A 148 -6.46 -42.57 1.22
CA SER A 148 -5.71 -42.81 2.47
C SER A 148 -4.45 -41.93 2.57
N ASP A 149 -3.78 -41.73 1.43
CA ASP A 149 -2.61 -40.84 1.37
C ASP A 149 -3.02 -39.37 1.62
N ALA A 150 -4.18 -38.93 1.09
CA ALA A 150 -4.74 -37.62 1.30
C ALA A 150 -5.05 -37.38 2.80
N ILE A 151 -5.69 -38.33 3.46
CA ILE A 151 -5.99 -38.24 4.90
C ILE A 151 -4.72 -38.09 5.73
N ARG A 152 -3.68 -38.85 5.39
CA ARG A 152 -2.40 -38.81 6.08
C ARG A 152 -1.68 -37.46 5.93
N GLU A 153 -1.71 -36.87 4.73
CA GLU A 153 -1.12 -35.54 4.48
C GLU A 153 -1.90 -34.43 5.22
N ILE A 154 -3.23 -34.55 5.31
CA ILE A 154 -4.07 -33.63 6.10
C ILE A 154 -3.75 -33.74 7.60
N GLU A 155 -3.60 -34.95 8.13
CA GLU A 155 -3.25 -35.16 9.54
C GLU A 155 -1.86 -34.59 9.87
N LEU A 156 -0.88 -34.74 8.96
CA LEU A 156 0.43 -34.14 9.11
C LEU A 156 0.36 -32.60 9.07
N ALA A 157 -0.48 -32.04 8.23
CA ALA A 157 -0.69 -30.60 8.16
C ALA A 157 -1.32 -30.05 9.45
N ILE A 158 -2.29 -30.74 10.02
CA ILE A 158 -2.97 -30.33 11.27
C ILE A 158 -2.01 -30.31 12.47
N ASN A 159 -1.04 -31.24 12.50
CA ASN A 159 -0.08 -31.36 13.61
C ASN A 159 1.10 -30.39 13.54
N GLN A 160 1.25 -29.59 12.48
CA GLN A 160 2.28 -28.55 12.40
C GLN A 160 1.83 -27.27 13.12
N LYS A 161 2.74 -26.61 13.86
CA LYS A 161 2.44 -25.47 14.76
C LYS A 161 2.10 -24.13 14.07
N ASP A 162 2.13 -24.03 12.74
CA ASP A 162 1.90 -22.79 12.01
C ASP A 162 0.53 -22.77 11.33
N ALA A 163 -0.44 -22.12 11.97
CA ALA A 163 -1.84 -22.09 11.55
C ALA A 163 -2.09 -21.50 10.13
N LYS A 164 -1.21 -20.65 9.62
CA LYS A 164 -1.35 -20.07 8.27
C LYS A 164 -1.00 -21.06 7.15
N GLN A 165 -0.05 -21.95 7.38
CA GLN A 165 0.35 -22.97 6.42
C GLN A 165 -0.63 -24.17 6.40
N HIS A 166 -1.34 -24.39 7.50
CA HIS A 166 -2.29 -25.52 7.63
C HIS A 166 -3.48 -25.40 6.67
N ILE A 167 -4.09 -24.21 6.61
CA ILE A 167 -5.29 -24.00 5.78
C ILE A 167 -4.94 -24.10 4.29
N SER A 168 -3.80 -23.55 3.87
CA SER A 168 -3.32 -23.66 2.49
C SER A 168 -3.10 -25.12 2.10
N ARG A 169 -2.44 -25.91 2.95
CA ARG A 169 -2.11 -27.30 2.67
C ARG A 169 -3.33 -28.24 2.66
N ILE A 170 -4.31 -27.99 3.53
CA ILE A 170 -5.57 -28.75 3.52
C ILE A 170 -6.36 -28.50 2.24
N LEU A 171 -6.43 -27.22 1.79
CA LEU A 171 -7.12 -26.86 0.55
C LEU A 171 -6.40 -27.39 -0.69
N GLU A 172 -5.06 -27.46 -0.68
CA GLU A 172 -4.23 -28.06 -1.74
C GLU A 172 -4.49 -29.56 -1.91
N VAL A 173 -4.80 -30.26 -0.83
CA VAL A 173 -5.12 -31.71 -0.86
C VAL A 173 -6.56 -31.97 -1.34
N MET A 174 -7.45 -30.96 -1.20
CA MET A 174 -8.86 -31.08 -1.57
C MET A 174 -9.16 -30.66 -3.03
N LEU A 175 -8.22 -30.02 -3.71
CA LEU A 175 -8.30 -29.62 -5.12
C LEU A 175 -7.74 -30.71 -6.03
#